data_c462f47243af6812d10489e528187a53
#
_entry.id   c462f47243af6812d10489e528187a53
#
_cell.length_a   1.000
_cell.length_b   1.000
_cell.length_c   1.000
_cell.angle_alpha   90.00
_cell.angle_beta   90.00
_cell.angle_gamma   90.00
#
_symmetry.space_group_name_H-M   'P 1'
#
loop_
_entity.id
_entity.type
_entity.pdbx_description
1 polymer ?
#
loop_
_entity_poly.entity_id
_entity_poly.type
_entity_poly.pdbx_seq_one_letter_code
_entity_poly.pdbx_strand_id
1 'polypeptide(L)'
;MGMDFNVGKMAAVVHVKRLGLPHAVDEIVNGYDTPDMIRQIKERFWLYTDGDYRPTRQIRIYPDASGDSRKSVRASETDIALLKQAGFIVSAPAANPPVKDRINSMNAMFCNAKGERRYRVNPDRCPTYADALEQQVWGTNGEPDKSADIDHPNDAAGYFIHKEFPVERPAAVVTTLRF
;
A
#
# COMPACT_ATOMS: atom_id res chain seq x y z
N MET A 1 5.99 0.71 -3.53
CA MET A 1 5.67 -0.17 -2.39
C MET A 1 4.53 0.46 -1.63
N GLY A 2 3.43 -0.26 -1.41
CA GLY A 2 2.36 0.15 -0.49
C GLY A 2 2.74 -0.26 0.93
N MET A 3 2.27 0.47 1.96
CA MET A 3 2.61 0.18 3.36
C MET A 3 1.42 0.51 4.28
N ASP A 4 1.15 -0.38 5.23
CA ASP A 4 0.16 -0.23 6.28
C ASP A 4 0.86 -0.14 7.65
N PHE A 5 0.57 0.95 8.41
CA PHE A 5 1.19 1.23 9.70
C PHE A 5 0.38 0.64 10.86
N ASN A 6 0.38 -0.66 11.00
CA ASN A 6 -0.21 -1.32 12.17
C ASN A 6 0.88 -1.88 13.08
N VAL A 7 1.19 -1.18 14.18
CA VAL A 7 2.27 -1.54 15.11
C VAL A 7 2.15 -3.00 15.57
N GLY A 8 3.25 -3.74 15.43
CA GLY A 8 3.32 -5.18 15.70
C GLY A 8 2.88 -6.07 14.53
N LYS A 9 2.24 -5.50 13.50
CA LYS A 9 1.74 -6.20 12.30
C LYS A 9 1.84 -5.35 11.04
N MET A 10 2.87 -4.51 10.97
CA MET A 10 3.08 -3.68 9.78
C MET A 10 3.27 -4.57 8.55
N ALA A 11 2.68 -4.14 7.45
CA ALA A 11 2.77 -4.84 6.18
C ALA A 11 3.21 -3.90 5.06
N ALA A 12 3.99 -4.41 4.12
CA ALA A 12 4.32 -3.73 2.88
C ALA A 12 4.27 -4.69 1.70
N VAL A 13 3.63 -4.28 0.61
CA VAL A 13 3.61 -5.03 -0.66
C VAL A 13 4.45 -4.29 -1.68
N VAL A 14 5.45 -4.98 -2.22
CA VAL A 14 6.41 -4.43 -3.17
C VAL A 14 5.89 -4.57 -4.58
N HIS A 15 5.79 -3.45 -5.28
CA HIS A 15 5.33 -3.41 -6.66
C HIS A 15 6.42 -2.95 -7.61
N VAL A 16 6.45 -3.57 -8.79
CA VAL A 16 7.16 -3.04 -9.96
C VAL A 16 6.13 -2.73 -11.05
N LYS A 17 6.39 -1.68 -11.82
CA LYS A 17 5.59 -1.39 -13.02
C LYS A 17 6.26 -2.04 -14.24
N ARG A 18 5.54 -2.91 -14.95
CA ARG A 18 5.96 -3.50 -16.23
C ARG A 18 4.98 -3.07 -17.29
N LEU A 19 5.47 -2.40 -18.33
CA LEU A 19 4.61 -1.82 -19.38
C LEU A 19 3.50 -0.93 -18.81
N GLY A 20 3.80 -0.18 -17.75
CA GLY A 20 2.84 0.69 -17.05
C GLY A 20 1.88 -0.02 -16.09
N LEU A 21 1.87 -1.36 -16.03
CA LEU A 21 0.97 -2.14 -15.18
C LEU A 21 1.65 -2.59 -13.89
N PRO A 22 0.93 -2.63 -12.76
CA PRO A 22 1.49 -3.05 -11.47
C PRO A 22 1.63 -4.56 -11.38
N HIS A 23 2.75 -5.00 -10.80
CA HIS A 23 3.00 -6.37 -10.42
C HIS A 23 3.47 -6.38 -8.97
N ALA A 24 2.76 -7.08 -8.07
CA ALA A 24 3.26 -7.40 -6.74
C ALA A 24 4.31 -8.50 -6.87
N VAL A 25 5.52 -8.22 -6.39
CA VAL A 25 6.70 -9.07 -6.62
C VAL A 25 7.41 -9.50 -5.35
N ASP A 26 7.07 -8.89 -4.23
CA ASP A 26 7.57 -9.27 -2.90
C ASP A 26 6.66 -8.67 -1.82
N GLU A 27 6.75 -9.18 -0.59
CA GLU A 27 6.04 -8.68 0.57
C GLU A 27 6.95 -8.64 1.79
N ILE A 28 6.67 -7.72 2.71
CA ILE A 28 7.19 -7.70 4.07
C ILE A 28 5.98 -7.67 4.98
N VAL A 29 5.84 -8.67 5.83
CA VAL A 29 4.72 -8.81 6.77
C VAL A 29 5.24 -8.98 8.19
N ASN A 30 4.40 -8.73 9.18
CA ASN A 30 4.74 -8.82 10.59
C ASN A 30 5.89 -7.90 11.02
N GLY A 31 6.05 -6.75 10.36
CA GLY A 31 6.95 -5.72 10.82
C GLY A 31 6.51 -5.21 12.19
N TYR A 32 7.45 -5.08 13.12
CA TYR A 32 7.14 -4.67 14.49
C TYR A 32 6.81 -3.17 14.55
N ASP A 33 7.66 -2.34 13.98
CA ASP A 33 7.54 -0.88 13.94
C ASP A 33 8.21 -0.31 12.68
N THR A 34 8.17 1.01 12.52
CA THR A 34 8.77 1.68 11.35
C THR A 34 10.29 1.51 11.26
N PRO A 35 11.09 1.59 12.32
CA PRO A 35 12.51 1.26 12.28
C PRO A 35 12.78 -0.16 11.79
N ASP A 36 12.00 -1.15 12.26
CA ASP A 36 12.13 -2.54 11.80
C ASP A 36 11.79 -2.69 10.31
N MET A 37 10.71 -2.06 9.85
CA MET A 37 10.37 -2.04 8.43
C MET A 37 11.46 -1.41 7.57
N ILE A 38 12.04 -0.29 8.02
CA ILE A 38 13.17 0.36 7.34
C ILE A 38 14.36 -0.60 7.23
N ARG A 39 14.72 -1.28 8.32
CA ARG A 39 15.79 -2.28 8.34
C ARG A 39 15.53 -3.39 7.33
N GLN A 40 14.34 -4.02 7.38
CA GLN A 40 13.97 -5.11 6.48
C GLN A 40 13.97 -4.70 5.01
N ILE A 41 13.49 -3.48 4.69
CA ILE A 41 13.51 -2.94 3.32
C ILE A 41 14.95 -2.76 2.84
N LYS A 42 15.82 -2.17 3.66
CA LYS A 42 17.23 -1.95 3.31
C LYS A 42 17.96 -3.27 3.10
N GLU A 43 17.81 -4.24 4.02
CA GLU A 43 18.41 -5.56 3.92
C GLU A 43 18.02 -6.31 2.63
N ARG A 44 16.78 -6.17 2.18
CA ARG A 44 16.28 -6.90 0.99
C ARG A 44 16.61 -6.21 -0.33
N PHE A 45 16.66 -4.88 -0.36
CA PHE A 45 16.64 -4.13 -1.62
C PHE A 45 17.82 -3.16 -1.81
N TRP A 46 18.65 -2.98 -0.80
CA TRP A 46 19.84 -2.13 -0.87
C TRP A 46 21.12 -2.96 -0.80
N LEU A 47 22.20 -2.43 -1.34
CA LEU A 47 23.50 -3.07 -1.25
C LEU A 47 24.19 -2.68 0.06
N TYR A 48 24.60 -3.67 0.84
CA TYR A 48 25.44 -3.44 2.02
C TYR A 48 26.90 -3.33 1.59
N THR A 49 27.51 -2.18 1.83
CA THR A 49 28.93 -1.91 1.53
C THR A 49 29.50 -0.89 2.50
N ASP A 50 30.78 -1.05 2.86
CA ASP A 50 31.52 -0.15 3.75
C ASP A 50 30.82 0.09 5.11
N GLY A 51 30.11 -0.90 5.64
CA GLY A 51 29.44 -0.81 6.94
C GLY A 51 28.07 -0.15 6.91
N ASP A 52 27.53 0.20 5.73
CA ASP A 52 26.20 0.81 5.58
C ASP A 52 25.43 0.28 4.36
N TYR A 53 24.12 0.49 4.37
CA TYR A 53 23.22 0.17 3.26
C TYR A 53 23.15 1.32 2.26
N ARG A 54 23.48 1.04 1.00
CA ARG A 54 23.40 2.01 -0.09
C ARG A 54 22.26 1.69 -1.05
N PRO A 55 21.44 2.68 -1.42
CA PRO A 55 20.32 2.47 -2.31
C PRO A 55 20.81 2.04 -3.71
N THR A 56 20.44 0.84 -4.13
CA THR A 56 20.64 0.37 -5.50
C THR A 56 19.56 0.86 -6.44
N ARG A 57 18.40 1.21 -5.88
CA ARG A 57 17.23 1.73 -6.58
C ARG A 57 16.48 2.70 -5.66
N GLN A 58 15.84 3.68 -6.27
CA GLN A 58 14.95 4.57 -5.56
C GLN A 58 13.64 3.83 -5.23
N ILE A 59 13.32 3.74 -3.94
CA ILE A 59 12.09 3.12 -3.45
C ILE A 59 11.10 4.23 -3.10
N ARG A 60 9.90 4.16 -3.69
CA ARG A 60 8.79 5.02 -3.33
C ARG A 60 7.81 4.23 -2.46
N ILE A 61 7.46 4.80 -1.31
CA ILE A 61 6.54 4.22 -0.34
C ILE A 61 5.22 5.01 -0.38
N TYR A 62 4.12 4.29 -0.42
CA TYR A 62 2.75 4.80 -0.38
C TYR A 62 2.10 4.28 0.92
N PRO A 63 2.30 5.00 2.03
CA PRO A 63 1.74 4.61 3.31
C PRO A 63 0.30 5.08 3.44
N ASP A 64 -0.37 4.61 4.50
CA ASP A 64 -1.58 5.24 4.99
C ASP A 64 -1.28 6.62 5.62
N ALA A 65 -2.33 7.41 5.86
CA ALA A 65 -2.20 8.74 6.46
C ALA A 65 -1.91 8.70 7.97
N SER A 66 -2.10 7.56 8.65
CA SER A 66 -1.92 7.47 10.11
C SER A 66 -0.46 7.63 10.52
N GLY A 67 0.47 7.34 9.59
CA GLY A 67 1.90 7.53 9.81
C GLY A 67 2.35 8.99 10.02
N ASP A 68 1.46 9.98 9.78
CA ASP A 68 1.72 11.39 10.13
C ASP A 68 1.23 11.75 11.54
N SER A 69 0.53 10.86 12.22
CA SER A 69 0.09 11.08 13.60
C SER A 69 1.23 10.83 14.58
N ARG A 70 1.39 11.74 15.57
CA ARG A 70 2.35 11.55 16.66
C ARG A 70 1.86 10.42 17.57
N LYS A 71 2.55 9.29 17.56
CA LYS A 71 2.27 8.19 18.48
C LYS A 71 3.06 8.39 19.77
N SER A 72 2.34 8.82 20.83
CA SER A 72 2.74 8.87 22.25
C SER A 72 3.86 9.85 22.69
N VAL A 73 3.92 10.07 24.01
CA VAL A 73 4.66 11.05 24.81
C VAL A 73 6.21 11.07 24.63
N ARG A 74 6.78 10.20 23.82
CA ARG A 74 8.23 10.11 23.55
C ARG A 74 8.64 10.22 22.09
N ALA A 75 7.70 10.29 21.15
CA ALA A 75 8.04 10.33 19.73
C ALA A 75 8.02 11.79 19.22
N SER A 76 9.21 12.38 19.08
CA SER A 76 9.42 13.65 18.38
C SER A 76 9.26 13.53 16.86
N GLU A 77 9.15 12.30 16.32
CA GLU A 77 9.15 12.00 14.89
C GLU A 77 7.95 11.13 14.52
N THR A 78 7.37 11.40 13.34
CA THR A 78 6.30 10.59 12.77
C THR A 78 6.90 9.44 11.97
N ASP A 79 6.16 8.35 11.76
CA ASP A 79 6.56 7.22 10.92
C ASP A 79 6.95 7.69 9.50
N ILE A 80 6.22 8.67 8.97
CA ILE A 80 6.53 9.30 7.67
C ILE A 80 7.87 10.03 7.71
N ALA A 81 8.20 10.74 8.79
CA ALA A 81 9.48 11.42 8.93
C ALA A 81 10.64 10.43 8.98
N LEU A 82 10.50 9.32 9.72
CA LEU A 82 11.50 8.25 9.79
C LEU A 82 11.77 7.63 8.41
N LEU A 83 10.72 7.34 7.63
CA LEU A 83 10.88 6.82 6.27
C LEU A 83 11.63 7.80 5.35
N LYS A 84 11.32 9.10 5.42
CA LYS A 84 12.01 10.13 4.65
C LYS A 84 13.48 10.27 5.05
N GLN A 85 13.79 10.27 6.35
CA GLN A 85 15.16 10.31 6.88
C GLN A 85 15.97 9.07 6.47
N ALA A 86 15.32 7.91 6.38
CA ALA A 86 15.94 6.68 5.91
C ALA A 86 16.29 6.70 4.40
N GLY A 87 15.88 7.74 3.65
CA GLY A 87 16.20 7.93 2.24
C GLY A 87 15.14 7.45 1.26
N PHE A 88 13.93 7.11 1.73
CA PHE A 88 12.82 6.72 0.85
C PHE A 88 12.07 7.94 0.32
N ILE A 89 11.50 7.81 -0.89
CA ILE A 89 10.50 8.77 -1.37
C ILE A 89 9.17 8.37 -0.78
N VAL A 90 8.53 9.26 -0.01
CA VAL A 90 7.24 8.97 0.62
C VAL A 90 6.13 9.77 -0.06
N SER A 91 5.12 9.07 -0.53
CA SER A 91 3.92 9.63 -1.17
C SER A 91 2.69 9.35 -0.27
N ALA A 92 2.67 9.99 0.90
CA ALA A 92 1.56 9.88 1.84
C ALA A 92 0.38 10.75 1.40
N PRO A 93 -0.87 10.29 1.56
CA PRO A 93 -2.06 11.13 1.38
C PRO A 93 -2.24 12.05 2.61
N ALA A 94 -2.93 13.18 2.42
CA ALA A 94 -3.29 14.06 3.55
C ALA A 94 -4.33 13.42 4.49
N ALA A 95 -5.15 12.50 3.97
CA ALA A 95 -6.10 11.68 4.70
C ALA A 95 -6.25 10.33 3.98
N ASN A 96 -6.60 9.28 4.74
CA ASN A 96 -6.83 7.98 4.12
C ASN A 96 -8.00 8.06 3.13
N PRO A 97 -7.85 7.46 1.94
CA PRO A 97 -8.96 7.36 1.01
C PRO A 97 -10.09 6.53 1.63
N PRO A 98 -11.36 6.81 1.27
CA PRO A 98 -12.46 5.94 1.68
C PRO A 98 -12.18 4.48 1.32
N VAL A 99 -12.47 3.56 2.25
CA VAL A 99 -12.20 2.12 2.05
C VAL A 99 -12.81 1.61 0.75
N LYS A 100 -14.05 2.00 0.45
CA LYS A 100 -14.73 1.62 -0.79
C LYS A 100 -13.99 2.09 -2.07
N ASP A 101 -13.45 3.31 -2.07
CA ASP A 101 -12.75 3.85 -3.24
C ASP A 101 -11.42 3.10 -3.47
N ARG A 102 -10.72 2.76 -2.38
CA ARG A 102 -9.50 1.96 -2.41
C ARG A 102 -9.78 0.55 -2.95
N ILE A 103 -10.82 -0.13 -2.44
CA ILE A 103 -11.22 -1.46 -2.90
C ILE A 103 -11.70 -1.42 -4.36
N ASN A 104 -12.46 -0.42 -4.76
CA ASN A 104 -12.91 -0.26 -6.14
C ASN A 104 -11.71 -0.10 -7.10
N SER A 105 -10.67 0.63 -6.69
CA SER A 105 -9.43 0.74 -7.48
C SER A 105 -8.73 -0.62 -7.60
N MET A 106 -8.65 -1.39 -6.52
CA MET A 106 -8.10 -2.74 -6.52
C MET A 106 -8.88 -3.66 -7.46
N ASN A 107 -10.20 -3.72 -7.31
CA ASN A 107 -11.08 -4.57 -8.13
C ASN A 107 -11.00 -4.21 -9.61
N ALA A 108 -11.00 -2.91 -9.96
CA ALA A 108 -10.85 -2.45 -11.33
C ALA A 108 -9.50 -2.83 -11.96
N MET A 109 -8.45 -3.01 -11.15
CA MET A 109 -7.15 -3.45 -11.61
C MET A 109 -7.05 -4.97 -11.70
N PHE A 110 -7.70 -5.71 -10.81
CA PHE A 110 -7.79 -7.18 -10.92
C PHE A 110 -8.65 -7.62 -12.10
N CYS A 111 -9.83 -7.01 -12.28
CA CYS A 111 -10.71 -7.25 -13.41
C CYS A 111 -11.70 -6.10 -13.57
N ASN A 112 -11.57 -5.32 -14.63
CA ASN A 112 -12.50 -4.23 -14.92
C ASN A 112 -13.78 -4.73 -15.61
N ALA A 113 -14.74 -3.83 -15.86
CA ALA A 113 -15.99 -4.15 -16.51
C ALA A 113 -15.86 -4.71 -17.95
N LYS A 114 -14.70 -4.54 -18.60
CA LYS A 114 -14.37 -5.12 -19.90
C LYS A 114 -13.69 -6.49 -19.80
N GLY A 115 -13.50 -7.03 -18.58
CA GLY A 115 -12.79 -8.28 -18.34
C GLY A 115 -11.26 -8.16 -18.42
N GLU A 116 -10.71 -6.96 -18.51
CA GLU A 116 -9.27 -6.74 -18.56
C GLU A 116 -8.65 -6.91 -17.18
N ARG A 117 -7.61 -7.75 -17.09
CA ARG A 117 -6.82 -8.00 -15.89
C ARG A 117 -5.49 -7.29 -15.99
N ARG A 118 -5.32 -6.23 -15.20
CA ARG A 118 -4.18 -5.30 -15.27
C ARG A 118 -3.25 -5.37 -14.07
N TYR A 119 -3.60 -6.12 -13.03
CA TYR A 119 -2.78 -6.33 -11.86
C TYR A 119 -2.36 -7.79 -11.75
N ARG A 120 -1.09 -8.04 -11.46
CA ARG A 120 -0.52 -9.37 -11.29
C ARG A 120 0.09 -9.49 -9.90
N VAL A 121 -0.06 -10.64 -9.28
CA VAL A 121 0.56 -10.99 -7.99
C VAL A 121 1.41 -12.23 -8.21
N ASN A 122 2.62 -12.25 -7.67
CA ASN A 122 3.47 -13.44 -7.62
C ASN A 122 3.21 -14.18 -6.30
N PRO A 123 2.46 -15.29 -6.26
CA PRO A 123 2.10 -15.96 -5.02
C PRO A 123 3.31 -16.58 -4.31
N ASP A 124 4.34 -16.98 -5.06
CA ASP A 124 5.57 -17.56 -4.47
C ASP A 124 6.38 -16.52 -3.67
N ARG A 125 6.22 -15.24 -4.01
CA ARG A 125 6.94 -14.13 -3.36
C ARG A 125 6.04 -13.27 -2.48
N CYS A 126 4.73 -13.41 -2.62
CA CYS A 126 3.71 -12.69 -1.87
C CYS A 126 2.65 -13.67 -1.34
N PRO A 127 3.04 -14.74 -0.61
CA PRO A 127 2.09 -15.77 -0.18
C PRO A 127 1.03 -15.21 0.78
N THR A 128 1.43 -14.40 1.76
CA THR A 128 0.49 -13.82 2.74
C THR A 128 -0.50 -12.86 2.06
N TYR A 129 -0.02 -12.05 1.11
CA TYR A 129 -0.89 -11.17 0.35
C TYR A 129 -1.84 -11.94 -0.57
N ALA A 130 -1.37 -13.02 -1.21
CA ALA A 130 -2.22 -13.88 -2.03
C ALA A 130 -3.32 -14.54 -1.18
N ASP A 131 -2.97 -15.10 -0.02
CA ASP A 131 -3.93 -15.68 0.93
C ASP A 131 -4.93 -14.64 1.42
N ALA A 132 -4.48 -13.43 1.74
CA ALA A 132 -5.34 -12.34 2.16
C ALA A 132 -6.35 -11.94 1.08
N LEU A 133 -5.95 -11.91 -0.20
CA LEU A 133 -6.86 -11.65 -1.32
C LEU A 133 -7.92 -12.73 -1.50
N GLU A 134 -7.58 -14.00 -1.26
CA GLU A 134 -8.50 -15.13 -1.40
C GLU A 134 -9.47 -15.25 -0.22
N GLN A 135 -9.04 -14.88 0.99
CA GLN A 135 -9.80 -15.10 2.22
C GLN A 135 -10.58 -13.87 2.71
N GLN A 136 -10.24 -12.66 2.22
CA GLN A 136 -10.92 -11.44 2.65
C GLN A 136 -12.38 -11.44 2.23
N VAL A 137 -13.27 -11.38 3.20
CA VAL A 137 -14.73 -11.32 2.99
C VAL A 137 -15.28 -9.95 3.39
N TRP A 138 -16.50 -9.66 2.99
CA TRP A 138 -17.23 -8.47 3.40
C TRP A 138 -17.90 -8.67 4.75
N GLY A 139 -17.74 -7.70 5.63
CA GLY A 139 -18.49 -7.62 6.87
C GLY A 139 -19.92 -7.10 6.65
N THR A 140 -20.74 -7.19 7.69
CA THR A 140 -22.15 -6.76 7.66
C THR A 140 -22.32 -5.24 7.50
N ASN A 141 -21.27 -4.46 7.80
CA ASN A 141 -21.22 -3.01 7.65
C ASN A 141 -20.91 -2.55 6.21
N GLY A 142 -20.70 -3.48 5.27
CA GLY A 142 -20.33 -3.19 3.88
C GLY A 142 -18.88 -2.75 3.70
N GLU A 143 -18.01 -3.08 4.66
CA GLU A 143 -16.56 -2.96 4.59
C GLU A 143 -15.91 -4.35 4.73
N PRO A 144 -14.62 -4.52 4.43
CA PRO A 144 -13.93 -5.78 4.66
C PRO A 144 -14.01 -6.20 6.13
N ASP A 145 -14.29 -7.47 6.36
CA ASP A 145 -14.25 -8.04 7.70
C ASP A 145 -12.79 -8.11 8.17
N LYS A 146 -12.53 -7.52 9.33
CA LYS A 146 -11.20 -7.48 9.94
C LYS A 146 -11.02 -8.49 11.08
N SER A 147 -12.01 -9.32 11.32
CA SER A 147 -12.00 -10.29 12.45
C SER A 147 -10.89 -11.33 12.32
N ALA A 148 -10.53 -11.71 11.10
CA ALA A 148 -9.44 -12.66 10.82
C ALA A 148 -8.04 -12.03 10.84
N ASP A 149 -7.93 -10.69 10.93
CA ASP A 149 -6.66 -9.94 11.03
C ASP A 149 -5.69 -10.23 9.85
N ILE A 150 -6.27 -10.42 8.65
CA ILE A 150 -5.55 -10.73 7.41
C ILE A 150 -5.53 -9.55 6.43
N ASP A 151 -6.15 -8.43 6.79
CA ASP A 151 -6.39 -7.29 5.90
C ASP A 151 -5.14 -6.42 5.65
N HIS A 152 -4.11 -6.48 6.49
CA HIS A 152 -2.95 -5.60 6.41
C HIS A 152 -2.22 -5.60 5.06
N PRO A 153 -1.92 -6.73 4.40
CA PRO A 153 -1.30 -6.73 3.08
C PRO A 153 -2.26 -6.17 2.00
N ASN A 154 -3.57 -6.42 2.12
CA ASN A 154 -4.59 -5.87 1.23
C ASN A 154 -4.66 -4.36 1.35
N ASP A 155 -4.64 -3.83 2.57
CA ASP A 155 -4.62 -2.40 2.86
C ASP A 155 -3.33 -1.76 2.34
N ALA A 156 -2.17 -2.35 2.61
CA ALA A 156 -0.89 -1.89 2.10
C ALA A 156 -0.88 -1.80 0.56
N ALA A 157 -1.26 -2.86 -0.14
CA ALA A 157 -1.34 -2.84 -1.61
C ALA A 157 -2.35 -1.81 -2.11
N GLY A 158 -3.48 -1.68 -1.41
CA GLY A 158 -4.56 -0.76 -1.73
C GLY A 158 -4.12 0.70 -1.76
N TYR A 159 -3.25 1.15 -0.86
CA TYR A 159 -2.74 2.53 -0.87
C TYR A 159 -1.92 2.84 -2.12
N PHE A 160 -1.07 1.91 -2.56
CA PHE A 160 -0.34 2.06 -3.81
C PHE A 160 -1.26 2.06 -5.03
N ILE A 161 -2.15 1.06 -5.12
CA ILE A 161 -3.04 0.91 -6.29
C ILE A 161 -3.98 2.11 -6.40
N HIS A 162 -4.61 2.53 -5.30
CA HIS A 162 -5.52 3.68 -5.32
C HIS A 162 -4.81 4.98 -5.74
N LYS A 163 -3.56 5.19 -5.31
CA LYS A 163 -2.80 6.39 -5.65
C LYS A 163 -2.34 6.41 -7.11
N GLU A 164 -1.90 5.27 -7.65
CA GLU A 164 -1.29 5.18 -8.98
C GLU A 164 -2.30 4.81 -10.07
N PHE A 165 -3.43 4.19 -9.70
CA PHE A 165 -4.47 3.69 -10.60
C PHE A 165 -5.88 3.96 -10.03
N PRO A 166 -6.23 5.21 -9.71
CA PRO A 166 -7.55 5.53 -9.17
C PRO A 166 -8.64 5.19 -10.19
N VAL A 167 -9.82 4.82 -9.71
CA VAL A 167 -11.02 4.78 -10.55
C VAL A 167 -11.50 6.22 -10.72
N GLU A 168 -11.38 6.74 -11.93
CA GLU A 168 -11.91 8.05 -12.27
C GLU A 168 -13.45 8.00 -12.27
N ARG A 169 -14.07 8.86 -11.48
CA ARG A 169 -15.51 9.08 -11.58
C ARG A 169 -15.77 9.96 -12.80
N PRO A 170 -16.67 9.59 -13.71
CA PRO A 170 -17.04 10.49 -14.80
C PRO A 170 -17.54 11.81 -14.21
N ALA A 171 -17.01 12.92 -14.71
CA ALA A 171 -17.51 14.24 -14.33
C ALA A 171 -19.00 14.32 -14.68
N ALA A 172 -19.83 14.73 -13.72
CA ALA A 172 -21.24 14.96 -14.00
C ALA A 172 -21.36 16.11 -15.02
N VAL A 173 -21.82 15.81 -16.22
CA VAL A 173 -22.14 16.85 -17.20
C VAL A 173 -23.47 17.45 -16.79
N VAL A 174 -23.42 18.63 -16.15
CA VAL A 174 -24.62 19.42 -15.87
C VAL A 174 -25.02 20.11 -17.18
N THR A 175 -25.94 19.53 -17.92
CA THR A 175 -26.57 20.20 -19.09
C THR A 175 -27.65 21.13 -18.55
N THR A 176 -27.37 22.43 -18.53
CA THR A 176 -28.38 23.43 -18.23
C THR A 176 -29.31 23.53 -19.46
N LEU A 177 -30.51 22.95 -19.36
CA LEU A 177 -31.56 23.22 -20.33
C LEU A 177 -31.99 24.67 -20.11
N ARG A 178 -31.71 25.55 -21.08
CA ARG A 178 -32.33 26.85 -21.18
C ARG A 178 -33.67 26.66 -21.88
N PHE A 179 -34.75 26.92 -21.17
CA PHE A 179 -36.09 27.06 -21.74
C PHE A 179 -36.27 28.48 -22.23
#